data_59d4871c96217223492787015f9538c0
#
_entry.id   59d4871c96217223492787015f9538c0
#
_cell.length_a   1.000
_cell.length_b   1.000
_cell.length_c   1.000
_cell.angle_alpha   90.00
_cell.angle_beta   90.00
_cell.angle_gamma   90.00
#
_symmetry.space_group_name_H-M   'P 1'
#
loop_
_entity.id
_entity.type
_entity.pdbx_description
1 polymer ?
#
loop_
_entity_poly.entity_id
_entity_poly.type
_entity_poly.pdbx_seq_one_letter_code
_entity_poly.pdbx_strand_id
1 'polypeptide(L)'
;LVRLSQDWKLREPLIEMHGNNGSMDGDPPAAMRYTEARLSKIAGLMLQDIDKDTVEMALNFDDTEKEPTVLPARIPNLLVNGATGISAGYATEIPTHNLSEVLDALIYLIKYPTASLDKLMEFIPGPDFPTGGIIQGIDGIRKAYQTGRGRVVVRAKTEIETLRGGRQQINVTEIPYEVNKAQLVKRINDLRLAKKV
;
A
#
# COMPACT_ATOMS: atom_id res chain seq x y z
N LEU A 1 12.08 -7.46 -5.33
CA LEU A 1 12.33 -6.17 -6.02
C LEU A 1 11.11 -5.69 -6.80
N VAL A 2 10.51 -6.52 -7.66
CA VAL A 2 9.37 -6.13 -8.52
C VAL A 2 8.24 -5.48 -7.73
N ARG A 3 7.74 -6.12 -6.65
CA ARG A 3 6.66 -5.56 -5.83
C ARG A 3 7.01 -4.17 -5.27
N LEU A 4 8.28 -3.91 -4.94
CA LEU A 4 8.74 -2.63 -4.41
C LEU A 4 8.77 -1.50 -5.45
N SER A 5 8.61 -1.83 -6.76
CA SER A 5 8.55 -0.86 -7.86
C SER A 5 7.12 -0.62 -8.37
N GLN A 6 6.14 -1.40 -7.90
CA GLN A 6 4.77 -1.33 -8.40
C GLN A 6 3.98 -0.25 -7.67
N ASP A 7 3.60 0.81 -8.38
CA ASP A 7 2.86 1.96 -7.84
C ASP A 7 1.40 1.64 -7.49
N TRP A 8 0.87 0.49 -7.95
CA TRP A 8 -0.43 -0.03 -7.52
C TRP A 8 -0.36 -0.95 -6.29
N LYS A 9 0.86 -1.24 -5.80
CA LYS A 9 1.12 -2.08 -4.61
C LYS A 9 1.66 -1.28 -3.43
N LEU A 10 2.50 -0.30 -3.67
CA LEU A 10 3.07 0.57 -2.66
C LEU A 10 2.56 2.00 -2.85
N ARG A 11 2.27 2.67 -1.75
CA ARG A 11 1.88 4.09 -1.77
C ARG A 11 3.05 4.98 -2.16
N GLU A 12 4.25 4.61 -1.70
CA GLU A 12 5.52 5.24 -2.05
C GLU A 12 6.50 4.14 -2.51
N PRO A 13 6.63 3.89 -3.82
CA PRO A 13 7.54 2.86 -4.33
C PRO A 13 9.00 3.11 -3.92
N LEU A 14 9.66 2.05 -3.45
CA LEU A 14 11.05 2.09 -2.98
C LEU A 14 12.06 1.77 -4.08
N ILE A 15 11.61 1.22 -5.18
CA ILE A 15 12.43 0.86 -6.34
C ILE A 15 11.88 1.56 -7.58
N GLU A 16 12.76 2.20 -8.35
CA GLU A 16 12.51 2.61 -9.72
C GLU A 16 12.93 1.49 -10.65
N MET A 17 12.03 1.06 -11.52
CA MET A 17 12.30 -0.03 -12.45
C MET A 17 12.08 0.42 -13.89
N HIS A 18 13.04 0.10 -14.77
CA HIS A 18 12.92 0.27 -16.20
C HIS A 18 12.59 -1.08 -16.84
N GLY A 19 11.59 -1.09 -17.72
CA GLY A 19 11.09 -2.28 -18.36
C GLY A 19 9.72 -2.70 -17.79
N ASN A 20 9.27 -3.89 -18.18
CA ASN A 20 7.98 -4.41 -17.76
C ASN A 20 8.05 -4.95 -16.32
N ASN A 21 7.39 -4.28 -15.39
CA ASN A 21 7.26 -4.69 -13.99
C ASN A 21 5.89 -5.33 -13.67
N GLY A 22 5.15 -5.77 -14.68
CA GLY A 22 3.80 -6.33 -14.52
C GLY A 22 2.70 -5.30 -14.71
N SER A 23 1.47 -5.69 -14.43
CA SER A 23 0.30 -4.82 -14.51
C SER A 23 -0.75 -5.12 -13.45
N MET A 24 -1.71 -4.21 -13.29
CA MET A 24 -2.91 -4.42 -12.44
C MET A 24 -3.83 -5.53 -12.98
N ASP A 25 -3.70 -5.91 -14.25
CA ASP A 25 -4.41 -7.03 -14.87
C ASP A 25 -3.84 -8.39 -14.44
N GLY A 26 -2.71 -8.37 -13.72
CA GLY A 26 -2.04 -9.59 -13.26
C GLY A 26 -1.04 -10.14 -14.25
N ASP A 27 -0.64 -9.37 -15.27
CA ASP A 27 0.43 -9.77 -16.16
C ASP A 27 1.74 -9.90 -15.36
N PRO A 28 2.52 -10.95 -15.60
CA PRO A 28 3.78 -11.13 -14.92
C PRO A 28 4.82 -10.09 -15.39
N PRO A 29 5.78 -9.74 -14.52
CA PRO A 29 6.91 -8.92 -14.92
C PRO A 29 7.79 -9.67 -15.94
N ALA A 30 8.55 -8.93 -16.72
CA ALA A 30 9.58 -9.51 -17.59
C ALA A 30 10.67 -10.21 -16.76
N ALA A 31 11.40 -11.13 -17.40
CA ALA A 31 12.55 -11.73 -16.76
C ALA A 31 13.61 -10.66 -16.41
N MET A 32 14.32 -10.83 -15.30
CA MET A 32 15.26 -9.83 -14.75
C MET A 32 16.34 -9.38 -15.72
N ARG A 33 16.70 -10.20 -16.72
CA ARG A 33 17.68 -9.84 -17.77
C ARG A 33 17.20 -8.76 -18.74
N TYR A 34 15.90 -8.42 -18.71
CA TYR A 34 15.29 -7.39 -19.57
C TYR A 34 14.92 -6.13 -18.80
N THR A 35 15.25 -6.06 -17.52
CA THR A 35 14.85 -4.94 -16.66
C THR A 35 16.04 -4.37 -15.92
N GLU A 36 15.96 -3.09 -15.61
CA GLU A 36 16.89 -2.38 -14.74
C GLU A 36 16.16 -1.93 -13.47
N ALA A 37 16.86 -1.94 -12.33
CA ALA A 37 16.30 -1.51 -11.07
C ALA A 37 17.30 -0.65 -10.30
N ARG A 38 16.80 0.42 -9.66
CA ARG A 38 17.58 1.28 -8.77
C ARG A 38 16.71 1.74 -7.61
N LEU A 39 17.35 2.21 -6.56
CA LEU A 39 16.64 2.80 -5.42
C LEU A 39 15.94 4.10 -5.86
N SER A 40 14.70 4.25 -5.43
CA SER A 40 14.01 5.53 -5.55
C SER A 40 14.59 6.56 -4.57
N LYS A 41 14.28 7.85 -4.79
CA LYS A 41 14.75 8.92 -3.89
C LYS A 41 14.29 8.71 -2.45
N ILE A 42 13.04 8.25 -2.26
CA ILE A 42 12.48 8.02 -0.92
C ILE A 42 13.14 6.82 -0.24
N ALA A 43 13.58 5.80 -0.99
CA ALA A 43 14.31 4.67 -0.45
C ALA A 43 15.67 5.09 0.16
N GLY A 44 16.29 6.14 -0.36
CA GLY A 44 17.50 6.71 0.22
C GLY A 44 17.31 7.18 1.67
N LEU A 45 16.11 7.63 2.04
CA LEU A 45 15.78 8.04 3.41
C LEU A 45 15.68 6.86 4.37
N MET A 46 15.47 5.65 3.87
CA MET A 46 15.47 4.42 4.69
C MET A 46 16.88 4.04 5.16
N LEU A 47 17.89 4.39 4.35
CA LEU A 47 19.30 4.04 4.58
C LEU A 47 20.12 5.21 5.14
N GLN A 48 19.55 6.40 5.19
CA GLN A 48 20.27 7.59 5.59
C GLN A 48 20.80 7.46 7.02
N ASP A 49 22.08 7.83 7.23
CA ASP A 49 22.79 7.77 8.50
C ASP A 49 23.06 6.34 9.03
N ILE A 50 22.98 5.31 8.21
CA ILE A 50 23.24 3.91 8.58
C ILE A 50 24.69 3.70 9.06
N ASP A 51 25.61 4.51 8.57
CA ASP A 51 27.04 4.52 8.90
C ASP A 51 27.39 5.31 10.18
N LYS A 52 26.38 5.89 10.85
CA LYS A 52 26.56 6.77 12.01
C LYS A 52 26.16 6.14 13.34
N ASP A 53 26.24 4.81 13.44
CA ASP A 53 25.89 4.05 14.65
C ASP A 53 24.43 4.32 15.12
N THR A 54 23.52 4.46 14.16
CA THR A 54 22.10 4.75 14.42
C THR A 54 21.26 3.52 14.67
N VAL A 55 21.75 2.33 14.30
CA VAL A 55 21.07 1.05 14.42
C VAL A 55 22.04 -0.03 14.87
N GLU A 56 21.48 -1.07 15.51
CA GLU A 56 22.26 -2.22 15.94
C GLU A 56 22.66 -3.07 14.74
N MET A 57 23.92 -3.50 14.72
CA MET A 57 24.51 -4.35 13.69
C MET A 57 24.73 -5.76 14.22
N ALA A 58 24.30 -6.77 13.47
CA ALA A 58 24.54 -8.18 13.76
C ALA A 58 25.43 -8.81 12.68
N LEU A 59 26.05 -9.94 12.99
CA LEU A 59 26.75 -10.74 11.98
C LEU A 59 25.73 -11.35 10.99
N ASN A 60 26.13 -11.43 9.73
CA ASN A 60 25.34 -12.11 8.69
C ASN A 60 25.38 -13.64 8.90
N PHE A 61 24.72 -14.40 8.02
CA PHE A 61 24.56 -15.86 8.16
C PHE A 61 25.89 -16.63 8.28
N ASP A 62 26.96 -16.18 7.63
CA ASP A 62 28.26 -16.86 7.62
C ASP A 62 29.33 -16.17 8.49
N ASP A 63 28.91 -15.20 9.32
CA ASP A 63 29.74 -14.43 10.24
C ASP A 63 30.88 -13.66 9.57
N THR A 64 30.79 -13.39 8.26
CA THR A 64 31.84 -12.71 7.49
C THR A 64 31.69 -11.19 7.49
N GLU A 65 30.44 -10.68 7.58
CA GLU A 65 30.12 -9.26 7.50
C GLU A 65 29.09 -8.87 8.56
N LYS A 66 28.98 -7.59 8.85
CA LYS A 66 27.92 -7.04 9.70
C LYS A 66 26.79 -6.48 8.86
N GLU A 67 25.58 -6.78 9.25
CA GLU A 67 24.36 -6.24 8.65
C GLU A 67 23.47 -5.56 9.70
N PRO A 68 22.68 -4.54 9.31
CA PRO A 68 21.79 -3.86 10.25
C PRO A 68 20.61 -4.77 10.60
N THR A 69 20.26 -4.84 11.89
CA THR A 69 19.08 -5.59 12.37
C THR A 69 17.77 -4.92 11.94
N VAL A 70 17.79 -3.59 11.82
CA VAL A 70 16.70 -2.74 11.28
C VAL A 70 17.32 -1.59 10.50
N LEU A 71 16.57 -1.00 9.57
CA LEU A 71 17.02 0.20 8.86
C LEU A 71 16.77 1.46 9.72
N PRO A 72 17.59 2.53 9.57
CA PRO A 72 17.38 3.80 10.28
C PRO A 72 16.01 4.44 10.01
N ALA A 73 15.48 4.26 8.79
CA ALA A 73 14.12 4.60 8.37
C ALA A 73 13.65 5.99 8.83
N ARG A 74 14.14 7.05 8.22
CA ARG A 74 13.75 8.44 8.51
C ARG A 74 12.30 8.79 8.15
N ILE A 75 11.59 7.87 7.48
CA ILE A 75 10.18 8.00 7.14
C ILE A 75 9.38 6.88 7.80
N PRO A 76 8.10 7.09 8.13
CA PRO A 76 7.24 6.09 8.79
C PRO A 76 6.76 5.03 7.78
N ASN A 77 7.69 4.29 7.17
CA ASN A 77 7.44 3.38 6.06
C ASN A 77 6.38 2.32 6.37
N LEU A 78 6.33 1.82 7.61
CA LEU A 78 5.33 0.81 8.01
C LEU A 78 3.89 1.30 7.83
N LEU A 79 3.61 2.56 8.17
CA LEU A 79 2.28 3.15 7.98
C LEU A 79 2.05 3.56 6.53
N VAL A 80 3.04 4.15 5.88
CA VAL A 80 2.90 4.68 4.51
C VAL A 80 2.70 3.55 3.52
N ASN A 81 3.57 2.56 3.50
CA ASN A 81 3.50 1.43 2.55
C ASN A 81 2.74 0.21 3.09
N GLY A 82 2.37 0.22 4.36
CA GLY A 82 1.72 -0.92 4.97
C GLY A 82 2.62 -2.15 5.08
N ALA A 83 2.05 -3.25 5.49
CA ALA A 83 2.72 -4.54 5.53
C ALA A 83 1.71 -5.67 5.36
N THR A 84 2.03 -6.64 4.53
CA THR A 84 1.24 -7.86 4.35
C THR A 84 2.16 -9.06 4.51
N GLY A 85 1.80 -9.98 5.39
CA GLY A 85 2.59 -11.17 5.63
C GLY A 85 1.76 -12.29 6.26
N ILE A 86 2.08 -13.52 5.88
CA ILE A 86 1.47 -14.74 6.41
C ILE A 86 2.58 -15.60 6.97
N SER A 87 2.46 -15.98 8.24
CA SER A 87 3.38 -16.88 8.92
C SER A 87 2.60 -17.97 9.67
N ALA A 88 3.30 -18.95 10.22
CA ALA A 88 2.67 -20.00 11.04
C ALA A 88 2.07 -19.38 12.32
N GLY A 89 0.74 -19.43 12.44
CA GLY A 89 0.00 -18.88 13.57
C GLY A 89 -0.22 -17.38 13.59
N TYR A 90 0.39 -16.61 12.67
CA TYR A 90 0.28 -15.15 12.61
C TYR A 90 0.06 -14.67 11.18
N ALA A 91 -0.77 -13.65 11.03
CA ALA A 91 -0.93 -12.92 9.79
C ALA A 91 -0.99 -11.43 10.10
N THR A 92 -0.45 -10.60 9.20
CA THR A 92 -0.56 -9.15 9.27
C THR A 92 -1.05 -8.60 7.95
N GLU A 93 -1.89 -7.58 8.02
CA GLU A 93 -2.43 -6.84 6.88
C GLU A 93 -2.61 -5.38 7.30
N ILE A 94 -1.50 -4.64 7.29
CA ILE A 94 -1.49 -3.22 7.61
C ILE A 94 -1.70 -2.46 6.30
N PRO A 95 -2.77 -1.65 6.17
CA PRO A 95 -3.04 -0.89 4.96
C PRO A 95 -2.04 0.25 4.78
N THR A 96 -1.96 0.77 3.56
CA THR A 96 -1.18 1.96 3.21
C THR A 96 -1.87 3.24 3.71
N HIS A 97 -1.07 4.30 3.97
CA HIS A 97 -1.55 5.59 4.42
C HIS A 97 -0.88 6.73 3.67
N ASN A 98 -1.50 7.89 3.68
CA ASN A 98 -0.96 9.11 3.07
C ASN A 98 0.25 9.61 3.86
N LEU A 99 1.37 9.84 3.16
CA LEU A 99 2.63 10.28 3.80
C LEU A 99 2.47 11.61 4.53
N SER A 100 1.80 12.60 3.93
CA SER A 100 1.62 13.92 4.53
C SER A 100 0.77 13.83 5.80
N GLU A 101 -0.33 13.09 5.76
CA GLU A 101 -1.21 12.86 6.92
C GLU A 101 -0.45 12.20 8.08
N VAL A 102 0.36 11.18 7.78
CA VAL A 102 1.17 10.49 8.80
C VAL A 102 2.23 11.43 9.37
N LEU A 103 2.89 12.25 8.55
CA LEU A 103 3.87 13.22 9.04
C LEU A 103 3.24 14.31 9.91
N ASP A 104 2.06 14.80 9.56
CA ASP A 104 1.33 15.80 10.35
C ASP A 104 0.94 15.23 11.72
N ALA A 105 0.46 13.97 11.73
CA ALA A 105 0.18 13.26 12.98
C ALA A 105 1.43 13.07 13.85
N LEU A 106 2.57 12.72 13.25
CA LEU A 106 3.85 12.58 13.95
C LEU A 106 4.33 13.92 14.54
N ILE A 107 4.27 15.01 13.76
CA ILE A 107 4.62 16.36 14.24
C ILE A 107 3.75 16.74 15.42
N TYR A 108 2.45 16.44 15.37
CA TYR A 108 1.55 16.68 16.48
C TYR A 108 1.91 15.83 17.70
N LEU A 109 2.17 14.53 17.51
CA LEU A 109 2.50 13.60 18.60
C LEU A 109 3.83 13.97 19.30
N ILE A 110 4.83 14.46 18.55
CA ILE A 110 6.09 14.97 19.15
C ILE A 110 5.83 16.15 20.08
N LYS A 111 4.91 17.05 19.70
CA LYS A 111 4.54 18.21 20.51
C LYS A 111 3.65 17.83 21.71
N TYR A 112 2.82 16.80 21.53
CA TYR A 112 1.84 16.36 22.51
C TYR A 112 1.92 14.83 22.68
N PRO A 113 2.92 14.29 23.42
CA PRO A 113 3.17 12.85 23.52
C PRO A 113 2.02 12.03 24.13
N THR A 114 1.09 12.67 24.82
CA THR A 114 -0.11 12.04 25.42
C THR A 114 -1.36 12.19 24.55
N ALA A 115 -1.21 12.54 23.28
CA ALA A 115 -2.33 12.70 22.37
C ALA A 115 -3.17 11.42 22.30
N SER A 116 -4.50 11.58 22.35
CA SER A 116 -5.43 10.45 22.21
C SER A 116 -5.47 9.94 20.76
N LEU A 117 -5.88 8.68 20.61
CA LEU A 117 -6.11 8.11 19.28
C LEU A 117 -7.10 8.94 18.46
N ASP A 118 -8.21 9.37 19.07
CA ASP A 118 -9.20 10.21 18.40
C ASP A 118 -8.59 11.49 17.84
N LYS A 119 -7.64 12.09 18.58
CA LYS A 119 -6.94 13.29 18.10
C LYS A 119 -5.98 12.97 16.94
N LEU A 120 -5.29 11.84 16.97
CA LEU A 120 -4.43 11.40 15.85
C LEU A 120 -5.24 11.05 14.60
N MET A 121 -6.46 10.52 14.78
CA MET A 121 -7.37 10.23 13.65
C MET A 121 -7.95 11.49 12.98
N GLU A 122 -7.82 12.67 13.56
CA GLU A 122 -8.12 13.92 12.84
C GLU A 122 -7.09 14.21 11.72
N PHE A 123 -5.84 13.73 11.90
CA PHE A 123 -4.78 13.84 10.89
C PHE A 123 -4.76 12.64 9.94
N ILE A 124 -4.96 11.42 10.48
CA ILE A 124 -5.00 10.17 9.72
C ILE A 124 -6.42 9.61 9.78
N PRO A 125 -7.33 10.07 8.92
CA PRO A 125 -8.73 9.65 8.96
C PRO A 125 -8.94 8.19 8.56
N GLY A 126 -7.99 7.61 7.83
CA GLY A 126 -8.06 6.22 7.38
C GLY A 126 -6.94 5.84 6.41
N PRO A 127 -7.00 4.60 5.91
CA PRO A 127 -6.09 4.14 4.86
C PRO A 127 -6.19 4.97 3.58
N ASP A 128 -5.06 5.09 2.88
CA ASP A 128 -4.94 5.70 1.56
C ASP A 128 -4.31 4.67 0.60
N PHE A 129 -5.17 4.05 -0.23
CA PHE A 129 -4.76 2.99 -1.12
C PHE A 129 -4.22 3.53 -2.45
N PRO A 130 -3.11 2.97 -3.01
CA PRO A 130 -2.53 3.41 -4.27
C PRO A 130 -3.51 3.34 -5.45
N THR A 131 -4.43 2.39 -5.42
CA THR A 131 -5.45 2.18 -6.48
C THR A 131 -6.73 2.99 -6.25
N GLY A 132 -6.78 3.79 -5.18
CA GLY A 132 -7.96 4.57 -4.82
C GLY A 132 -9.10 3.72 -4.27
N GLY A 133 -10.31 4.11 -4.60
CA GLY A 133 -11.55 3.48 -4.11
C GLY A 133 -12.21 4.29 -3.00
N ILE A 134 -13.38 3.84 -2.60
CA ILE A 134 -14.20 4.50 -1.57
C ILE A 134 -14.33 3.58 -0.37
N ILE A 135 -13.81 3.99 0.77
CA ILE A 135 -13.98 3.26 2.04
C ILE A 135 -15.39 3.49 2.57
N GLN A 136 -16.06 2.41 2.94
CA GLN A 136 -17.42 2.44 3.46
C GLN A 136 -17.44 2.38 5.00
N GLY A 137 -17.79 3.50 5.61
CA GLY A 137 -17.90 3.62 7.05
C GLY A 137 -16.56 3.80 7.76
N ILE A 138 -16.60 4.37 8.96
CA ILE A 138 -15.42 4.68 9.79
C ILE A 138 -15.20 3.67 10.91
N ASP A 139 -16.22 2.90 11.29
CA ASP A 139 -16.18 2.03 12.48
C ASP A 139 -15.10 0.94 12.37
N GLY A 140 -14.94 0.38 11.15
CA GLY A 140 -13.91 -0.62 10.88
C GLY A 140 -12.50 -0.06 11.00
N ILE A 141 -12.28 1.19 10.54
CA ILE A 141 -11.01 1.91 10.67
C ILE A 141 -10.70 2.18 12.14
N ARG A 142 -11.65 2.79 12.86
CA ARG A 142 -11.51 3.09 14.29
C ARG A 142 -11.18 1.84 15.09
N LYS A 143 -11.91 0.74 14.85
CA LYS A 143 -11.66 -0.53 15.51
C LYS A 143 -10.26 -1.08 15.19
N ALA A 144 -9.84 -1.00 13.92
CA ALA A 144 -8.49 -1.43 13.52
C ALA A 144 -7.41 -0.65 14.25
N TYR A 145 -7.53 0.67 14.34
CA TYR A 145 -6.55 1.52 15.01
C TYR A 145 -6.55 1.35 16.54
N GLN A 146 -7.71 1.09 17.15
CA GLN A 146 -7.82 0.87 18.60
C GLN A 146 -7.31 -0.50 19.04
N THR A 147 -7.58 -1.54 18.27
CA THR A 147 -7.40 -2.94 18.70
C THR A 147 -6.40 -3.73 17.87
N GLY A 148 -5.90 -3.16 16.77
CA GLY A 148 -5.12 -3.89 15.77
C GLY A 148 -5.97 -4.83 14.89
N ARG A 149 -7.30 -4.83 15.04
CA ARG A 149 -8.20 -5.71 14.27
C ARG A 149 -9.46 -4.94 13.86
N GLY A 150 -9.67 -4.79 12.56
CA GLY A 150 -10.85 -4.15 12.00
C GLY A 150 -11.12 -4.63 10.58
N ARG A 151 -12.34 -4.42 10.10
CA ARG A 151 -12.73 -4.72 8.71
C ARG A 151 -12.93 -3.41 7.97
N VAL A 152 -12.09 -3.14 7.00
CA VAL A 152 -12.22 -2.00 6.09
C VAL A 152 -12.85 -2.50 4.79
N VAL A 153 -14.00 -1.94 4.43
CA VAL A 153 -14.70 -2.28 3.18
C VAL A 153 -14.42 -1.20 2.15
N VAL A 154 -13.83 -1.59 1.03
CA VAL A 154 -13.48 -0.67 -0.07
C VAL A 154 -14.35 -1.00 -1.29
N ARG A 155 -14.92 0.03 -1.92
CA ARG A 155 -15.67 -0.08 -3.18
C ARG A 155 -14.94 0.63 -4.30
N ALA A 156 -15.12 0.13 -5.51
CA ALA A 156 -14.70 0.81 -6.72
C ALA A 156 -15.39 2.17 -6.86
N LYS A 157 -14.70 3.14 -7.44
CA LYS A 157 -15.32 4.39 -7.86
C LYS A 157 -15.89 4.22 -9.26
N THR A 158 -17.18 4.47 -9.42
CA THR A 158 -17.90 4.22 -10.65
C THR A 158 -18.77 5.41 -11.02
N GLU A 159 -18.88 5.67 -12.32
CA GLU A 159 -19.73 6.70 -12.90
C GLU A 159 -20.57 6.09 -14.02
N ILE A 160 -21.83 6.52 -14.14
CA ILE A 160 -22.72 6.10 -15.23
C ILE A 160 -22.74 7.21 -16.27
N GLU A 161 -22.34 6.88 -17.48
CA GLU A 161 -22.33 7.78 -18.63
C GLU A 161 -23.39 7.37 -19.63
N THR A 162 -24.16 8.35 -20.13
CA THR A 162 -25.14 8.11 -21.19
C THR A 162 -24.50 8.39 -22.55
N LEU A 163 -24.42 7.37 -23.38
CA LEU A 163 -23.89 7.44 -24.73
C LEU A 163 -24.96 7.88 -25.75
N ARG A 164 -24.52 8.22 -26.97
CA ARG A 164 -25.42 8.52 -28.10
C ARG A 164 -26.37 7.35 -28.33
N GLY A 165 -27.68 7.66 -28.49
CA GLY A 165 -28.72 6.66 -28.68
C GLY A 165 -29.32 6.08 -27.38
N GLY A 166 -29.10 6.74 -26.23
CA GLY A 166 -29.72 6.37 -24.94
C GLY A 166 -29.09 5.14 -24.25
N ARG A 167 -28.01 4.59 -24.81
CA ARG A 167 -27.28 3.51 -24.14
C ARG A 167 -26.50 4.07 -22.96
N GLN A 168 -26.34 3.28 -21.90
CA GLN A 168 -25.54 3.62 -20.73
C GLN A 168 -24.31 2.73 -20.64
N GLN A 169 -23.22 3.31 -20.15
CA GLN A 169 -22.02 2.56 -19.75
C GLN A 169 -21.64 2.90 -18.32
N ILE A 170 -21.00 1.95 -17.66
CA ILE A 170 -20.43 2.14 -16.32
C ILE A 170 -18.91 2.30 -16.51
N ASN A 171 -18.43 3.49 -16.16
CA ASN A 171 -16.99 3.78 -16.12
C ASN A 171 -16.48 3.48 -14.71
N VAL A 172 -15.51 2.58 -14.58
CA VAL A 172 -14.84 2.27 -13.32
C VAL A 172 -13.48 2.95 -13.36
N THR A 173 -13.30 4.01 -12.56
CA THR A 173 -12.09 4.84 -12.55
C THR A 173 -11.08 4.39 -11.49
N GLU A 174 -11.57 3.77 -10.41
CA GLU A 174 -10.74 3.24 -9.33
C GLU A 174 -11.27 1.87 -8.90
N ILE A 175 -10.36 0.94 -8.60
CA ILE A 175 -10.71 -0.40 -8.11
C ILE A 175 -10.12 -0.62 -6.71
N PRO A 176 -10.74 -1.46 -5.87
CA PRO A 176 -10.21 -1.76 -4.55
C PRO A 176 -8.78 -2.32 -4.61
N TYR A 177 -8.02 -1.99 -3.58
CA TYR A 177 -6.63 -2.43 -3.43
C TYR A 177 -6.52 -3.96 -3.48
N GLU A 178 -5.44 -4.46 -4.08
CA GLU A 178 -5.15 -5.91 -4.29
C GLU A 178 -6.16 -6.64 -5.22
N VAL A 179 -7.12 -5.95 -5.83
CA VAL A 179 -8.03 -6.57 -6.80
C VAL A 179 -7.34 -6.69 -8.16
N ASN A 180 -7.36 -7.90 -8.73
CA ASN A 180 -6.91 -8.14 -10.10
C ASN A 180 -8.02 -7.68 -11.08
N LYS A 181 -7.69 -6.71 -11.93
CA LYS A 181 -8.65 -6.07 -12.85
C LYS A 181 -9.19 -7.06 -13.88
N ALA A 182 -8.35 -7.90 -14.48
CA ALA A 182 -8.78 -8.88 -15.48
C ALA A 182 -9.75 -9.92 -14.89
N GLN A 183 -9.47 -10.40 -13.67
CA GLN A 183 -10.38 -11.32 -12.97
C GLN A 183 -11.71 -10.65 -12.62
N LEU A 184 -11.69 -9.37 -12.24
CA LEU A 184 -12.91 -8.60 -11.96
C LEU A 184 -13.78 -8.51 -13.22
N VAL A 185 -13.19 -8.14 -14.37
CA VAL A 185 -13.91 -8.08 -15.67
C VAL A 185 -14.46 -9.45 -16.06
N LYS A 186 -13.68 -10.51 -15.90
CA LYS A 186 -14.15 -11.89 -16.13
C LYS A 186 -15.36 -12.22 -15.26
N ARG A 187 -15.31 -11.92 -13.97
CA ARG A 187 -16.42 -12.17 -13.03
C ARG A 187 -17.69 -11.42 -13.41
N ILE A 188 -17.57 -10.17 -13.87
CA ILE A 188 -18.73 -9.39 -14.36
C ILE A 188 -19.32 -10.07 -15.60
N ASN A 189 -18.48 -10.52 -16.54
CA ASN A 189 -18.96 -11.24 -17.72
C ASN A 189 -19.66 -12.56 -17.35
N ASP A 190 -19.12 -13.31 -16.40
CA ASP A 190 -19.74 -14.56 -15.91
C ASP A 190 -21.12 -14.31 -15.29
N LEU A 191 -21.29 -13.22 -14.53
CA LEU A 191 -22.59 -12.81 -13.99
C LEU A 191 -23.57 -12.48 -15.10
N ARG A 192 -23.15 -11.80 -16.16
CA ARG A 192 -23.95 -11.52 -17.36
C ARG A 192 -24.40 -12.81 -18.05
N LEU A 193 -23.47 -13.74 -18.28
CA LEU A 193 -23.79 -15.03 -18.90
C LEU A 193 -24.76 -15.86 -18.06
N ALA A 194 -24.63 -15.77 -16.73
CA ALA A 194 -25.55 -16.41 -15.80
C ALA A 194 -26.91 -15.66 -15.63
N LYS A 195 -27.13 -14.59 -16.40
CA LYS A 195 -28.34 -13.73 -16.34
C LYS A 195 -28.65 -13.22 -14.92
N LYS A 196 -27.61 -12.91 -14.15
CA LYS A 196 -27.74 -12.34 -12.79
C LYS A 196 -27.64 -10.81 -12.80
N VAL A 197 -27.20 -10.26 -13.90
CA VAL A 197 -27.12 -8.82 -14.26
C VAL A 197 -27.33 -8.69 -15.77
#